data_e6ac2880b0ba526a2b973e0664bf8a3b
#
_entry.id   e6ac2880b0ba526a2b973e0664bf8a3b
#
_cell.length_a   1.000
_cell.length_b   1.000
_cell.length_c   1.000
_cell.angle_alpha   90.00
_cell.angle_beta   90.00
_cell.angle_gamma   90.00
#
_symmetry.space_group_name_H-M   'P 1'
#
loop_
_entity.id
_entity.type
_entity.pdbx_description
1 polymer ?
#
loop_
_entity_poly.entity_id
_entity_poly.type
_entity_poly.pdbx_seq_one_letter_code
_entity_poly.pdbx_strand_id
1 'polypeptide(L)'
;QHGYFDDPERWEEARTVLSTRVLPKKDFKKAFNNFADNIYYSAADSDRANAYLMGGATPSTMQTTQYMLRNEVLGNVELAEQELTYLIGLRNGDTKPSKEELTSAETLEDITVFLDKAIGALDSYLKIPNADDVAKARKSVVTAGTAGAS
;
A
#
# COMPACT_ATOMS: atom_id res chain seq x y z
N GLN A 1 -13.41 -4.57 12.46
CA GLN A 1 -13.89 -3.52 11.53
C GLN A 1 -14.36 -4.11 10.18
N HIS A 2 -14.95 -5.31 10.19
CA HIS A 2 -15.38 -5.99 8.96
C HIS A 2 -16.66 -5.40 8.33
N GLY A 3 -17.38 -4.51 9.00
CA GLY A 3 -18.65 -3.97 8.51
C GLY A 3 -18.58 -2.72 7.62
N TYR A 4 -17.40 -2.22 7.25
CA TYR A 4 -17.32 -0.98 6.45
C TYR A 4 -17.80 -1.19 5.00
N PHE A 5 -17.48 -2.35 4.42
CA PHE A 5 -17.85 -2.69 3.04
C PHE A 5 -19.25 -3.32 2.92
N ASP A 6 -19.93 -3.62 4.05
CA ASP A 6 -21.30 -4.15 4.05
C ASP A 6 -22.33 -3.09 3.58
N ASP A 7 -21.93 -1.81 3.59
CA ASP A 7 -22.75 -0.70 3.11
C ASP A 7 -22.34 -0.28 1.69
N PRO A 8 -23.13 -0.62 0.66
CA PRO A 8 -22.82 -0.27 -0.72
C PRO A 8 -22.69 1.22 -1.00
N GLU A 9 -23.26 2.08 -0.16
CA GLU A 9 -23.15 3.54 -0.30
C GLU A 9 -21.70 4.02 -0.06
N ARG A 10 -20.92 3.23 0.68
CA ARG A 10 -19.52 3.54 1.00
C ARG A 10 -18.50 3.04 -0.02
N TRP A 11 -18.91 2.23 -0.98
CA TRP A 11 -17.99 1.67 -1.97
C TRP A 11 -17.33 2.74 -2.84
N GLU A 12 -18.09 3.75 -3.25
CA GLU A 12 -17.54 4.88 -4.03
C GLU A 12 -16.57 5.74 -3.21
N GLU A 13 -16.86 5.95 -1.94
CA GLU A 13 -15.95 6.64 -1.02
C GLU A 13 -14.64 5.85 -0.87
N ALA A 14 -14.73 4.55 -0.60
CA ALA A 14 -13.58 3.66 -0.48
C ALA A 14 -12.73 3.65 -1.76
N ARG A 15 -13.36 3.49 -2.93
CA ARG A 15 -12.68 3.55 -4.23
C ARG A 15 -11.96 4.88 -4.44
N THR A 16 -12.62 5.99 -4.10
CA THR A 16 -12.03 7.32 -4.20
C THR A 16 -10.81 7.46 -3.30
N VAL A 17 -10.84 6.95 -2.08
CA VAL A 17 -9.69 6.96 -1.16
C VAL A 17 -8.54 6.14 -1.74
N LEU A 18 -8.79 4.94 -2.22
CA LEU A 18 -7.76 4.07 -2.81
C LEU A 18 -7.14 4.70 -4.05
N SER A 19 -7.96 5.20 -4.97
CA SER A 19 -7.50 5.76 -6.25
C SER A 19 -6.76 7.09 -6.10
N THR A 20 -7.14 7.94 -5.13
CA THR A 20 -6.55 9.29 -5.00
C THR A 20 -5.37 9.34 -4.04
N ARG A 21 -5.36 8.51 -2.99
CA ARG A 21 -4.34 8.57 -1.94
C ARG A 21 -3.27 7.49 -2.03
N VAL A 22 -3.62 6.32 -2.57
CA VAL A 22 -2.70 5.18 -2.61
C VAL A 22 -2.26 4.86 -4.04
N LEU A 23 -3.13 5.02 -5.02
CA LEU A 23 -2.89 4.61 -6.40
C LEU A 23 -2.34 5.64 -7.39
N PRO A 24 -1.95 6.87 -7.06
CA PRO A 24 -0.90 7.51 -7.81
C PRO A 24 0.41 6.73 -7.61
N LYS A 25 0.50 5.54 -8.26
CA LYS A 25 1.61 4.55 -8.10
C LYS A 25 2.99 5.18 -8.16
N LYS A 26 3.15 6.21 -8.98
CA LYS A 26 4.42 6.91 -9.15
C LYS A 26 4.83 7.62 -7.86
N ASP A 27 3.92 8.32 -7.22
CA ASP A 27 4.19 9.07 -6.01
C ASP A 27 4.34 8.15 -4.81
N PHE A 28 3.51 7.10 -4.73
CA PHE A 28 3.62 6.06 -3.72
C PHE A 28 4.98 5.34 -3.83
N LYS A 29 5.35 4.84 -5.02
CA LYS A 29 6.66 4.21 -5.25
C LYS A 29 7.81 5.14 -4.91
N LYS A 30 7.71 6.43 -5.29
CA LYS A 30 8.73 7.42 -4.98
C LYS A 30 8.90 7.61 -3.49
N ALA A 31 7.80 7.70 -2.73
CA ALA A 31 7.87 7.84 -1.27
C ALA A 31 8.56 6.64 -0.62
N PHE A 32 8.19 5.41 -1.01
CA PHE A 32 8.81 4.19 -0.49
C PHE A 32 10.29 4.07 -0.89
N ASN A 33 10.63 4.37 -2.14
CA ASN A 33 12.01 4.32 -2.61
C ASN A 33 12.88 5.35 -1.89
N ASN A 34 12.43 6.60 -1.78
CA ASN A 34 13.17 7.62 -1.05
C ASN A 34 13.46 7.20 0.39
N PHE A 35 12.53 6.50 1.01
CA PHE A 35 12.72 5.97 2.34
C PHE A 35 13.75 4.82 2.35
N ALA A 36 13.61 3.83 1.46
CA ALA A 36 14.50 2.69 1.35
C ALA A 36 15.94 3.10 0.93
N ASP A 37 16.07 4.07 0.05
CA ASP A 37 17.35 4.51 -0.50
C ASP A 37 18.14 5.39 0.48
N ASN A 38 17.46 6.05 1.43
CA ASN A 38 18.08 6.96 2.41
C ASN A 38 18.34 6.34 3.79
N ILE A 39 17.99 5.08 4.01
CA ILE A 39 18.25 4.40 5.28
C ILE A 39 19.56 3.61 5.18
N TYR A 40 20.53 4.00 6.02
CA TYR A 40 21.76 3.25 6.24
C TYR A 40 21.53 2.28 7.41
N TYR A 41 21.51 0.98 7.11
CA TYR A 41 21.18 -0.06 8.09
C TYR A 41 22.37 -0.45 8.97
N SER A 42 23.60 -0.27 8.46
CA SER A 42 24.87 -0.48 9.18
C SER A 42 26.03 0.19 8.43
N ALA A 43 27.21 0.27 9.08
CA ALA A 43 28.43 0.76 8.43
C ALA A 43 28.80 -0.11 7.20
N ALA A 44 28.61 -1.43 7.27
CA ALA A 44 28.84 -2.34 6.14
C ALA A 44 27.87 -2.10 4.99
N ASP A 45 26.63 -1.66 5.29
CA ASP A 45 25.64 -1.32 4.28
C ASP A 45 25.91 0.06 3.67
N SER A 46 26.53 1.00 4.39
CA SER A 46 26.95 2.29 3.84
C SER A 46 28.08 2.12 2.81
N ASP A 47 28.99 1.20 3.03
CA ASP A 47 30.06 0.89 2.05
C ASP A 47 29.48 0.23 0.81
N ARG A 48 28.46 -0.63 0.95
CA ARG A 48 27.72 -1.20 -0.19
C ARG A 48 26.91 -0.15 -0.93
N ALA A 49 26.26 0.79 -0.23
CA ALA A 49 25.53 1.89 -0.86
C ALA A 49 26.46 2.79 -1.66
N ASN A 50 27.66 3.09 -1.14
CA ASN A 50 28.69 3.83 -1.86
C ASN A 50 29.19 3.06 -3.09
N ALA A 51 29.38 1.76 -3.00
CA ALA A 51 29.78 0.91 -4.12
C ALA A 51 28.64 0.81 -5.18
N TYR A 52 27.38 0.83 -4.77
CA TYR A 52 26.22 0.86 -5.68
C TYR A 52 26.16 2.20 -6.44
N LEU A 53 26.35 3.32 -5.76
CA LEU A 53 26.43 4.66 -6.37
C LEU A 53 27.59 4.80 -7.36
N MET A 54 28.64 4.01 -7.18
CA MET A 54 29.79 3.91 -8.09
C MET A 54 29.60 2.86 -9.21
N GLY A 55 28.41 2.29 -9.37
CA GLY A 55 28.06 1.41 -10.48
C GLY A 55 28.43 -0.05 -10.29
N GLY A 56 28.76 -0.49 -9.08
CA GLY A 56 29.28 -1.85 -8.85
C GLY A 56 28.57 -2.72 -7.78
N ALA A 57 27.57 -2.23 -7.04
CA ALA A 57 26.98 -3.00 -5.98
C ALA A 57 25.53 -3.43 -6.26
N THR A 58 25.20 -4.65 -5.88
CA THR A 58 23.82 -5.14 -5.81
C THR A 58 23.12 -4.56 -4.57
N PRO A 59 21.80 -4.29 -4.65
CA PRO A 59 21.01 -3.87 -3.48
C PRO A 59 21.23 -4.84 -2.32
N SER A 60 21.27 -4.32 -1.09
CA SER A 60 21.33 -5.18 0.09
C SER A 60 20.09 -6.07 0.18
N THR A 61 20.19 -7.19 0.91
CA THR A 61 19.04 -8.08 1.14
C THR A 61 17.88 -7.31 1.77
N MET A 62 18.14 -6.35 2.66
CA MET A 62 17.14 -5.51 3.28
C MET A 62 16.45 -4.58 2.28
N GLN A 63 17.20 -3.93 1.40
CA GLN A 63 16.63 -3.09 0.34
C GLN A 63 15.76 -3.93 -0.61
N THR A 64 16.24 -5.10 -1.00
CA THR A 64 15.46 -6.03 -1.84
C THR A 64 14.15 -6.42 -1.13
N THR A 65 14.20 -6.76 0.15
CA THR A 65 13.01 -7.07 0.94
C THR A 65 12.03 -5.89 0.99
N GLN A 66 12.53 -4.67 1.18
CA GLN A 66 11.68 -3.48 1.18
C GLN A 66 11.01 -3.24 -0.19
N TYR A 67 11.72 -3.44 -1.29
CA TYR A 67 11.12 -3.33 -2.62
C TYR A 67 10.05 -4.39 -2.88
N MET A 68 10.25 -5.62 -2.39
CA MET A 68 9.24 -6.68 -2.46
C MET A 68 8.00 -6.31 -1.66
N LEU A 69 8.16 -5.91 -0.40
CA LEU A 69 7.05 -5.51 0.47
C LEU A 69 6.28 -4.30 -0.09
N ARG A 70 6.98 -3.29 -0.63
CA ARG A 70 6.34 -2.18 -1.35
C ARG A 70 5.48 -2.68 -2.51
N ASN A 71 6.00 -3.60 -3.32
CA ASN A 71 5.26 -4.14 -4.45
C ASN A 71 4.05 -4.95 -3.99
N GLU A 72 4.16 -5.67 -2.89
CA GLU A 72 3.07 -6.42 -2.27
C GLU A 72 1.96 -5.48 -1.77
N VAL A 73 2.31 -4.37 -1.08
CA VAL A 73 1.34 -3.33 -0.71
C VAL A 73 0.61 -2.82 -1.93
N LEU A 74 1.34 -2.37 -2.95
CA LEU A 74 0.74 -1.80 -4.16
C LEU A 74 -0.13 -2.80 -4.92
N GLY A 75 0.35 -4.04 -5.09
CA GLY A 75 -0.39 -5.06 -5.83
C GLY A 75 -1.71 -5.41 -5.15
N ASN A 76 -1.71 -5.57 -3.83
CA ASN A 76 -2.93 -5.90 -3.09
C ASN A 76 -3.91 -4.72 -3.03
N VAL A 77 -3.44 -3.47 -2.92
CA VAL A 77 -4.31 -2.29 -3.01
C VAL A 77 -4.95 -2.17 -4.40
N GLU A 78 -4.21 -2.49 -5.47
CA GLU A 78 -4.75 -2.52 -6.83
C GLU A 78 -5.84 -3.57 -7.01
N LEU A 79 -5.61 -4.78 -6.49
CA LEU A 79 -6.60 -5.84 -6.54
C LEU A 79 -7.87 -5.43 -5.79
N ALA A 80 -7.73 -4.88 -4.59
CA ALA A 80 -8.88 -4.38 -3.82
C ALA A 80 -9.67 -3.28 -4.58
N GLU A 81 -8.98 -2.37 -5.26
CA GLU A 81 -9.62 -1.31 -6.05
C GLU A 81 -10.33 -1.88 -7.29
N GLN A 82 -9.74 -2.88 -7.95
CA GLN A 82 -10.35 -3.55 -9.09
C GLN A 82 -11.64 -4.27 -8.70
N GLU A 83 -11.61 -5.05 -7.60
CA GLU A 83 -12.80 -5.73 -7.09
C GLU A 83 -13.90 -4.75 -6.67
N LEU A 84 -13.51 -3.66 -6.02
CA LEU A 84 -14.46 -2.61 -5.64
C LEU A 84 -15.09 -1.93 -6.86
N THR A 85 -14.30 -1.67 -7.90
CA THR A 85 -14.79 -1.12 -9.18
C THR A 85 -15.75 -2.09 -9.85
N TYR A 86 -15.46 -3.39 -9.81
CA TYR A 86 -16.35 -4.42 -10.34
C TYR A 86 -17.71 -4.45 -9.61
N LEU A 87 -17.70 -4.42 -8.27
CA LEU A 87 -18.94 -4.39 -7.47
C LEU A 87 -19.80 -3.14 -7.76
N ILE A 88 -19.15 -1.98 -7.87
CA ILE A 88 -19.82 -0.73 -8.23
C ILE A 88 -20.44 -0.84 -9.62
N GLY A 89 -19.71 -1.39 -10.58
CA GLY A 89 -20.21 -1.62 -11.93
C GLY A 89 -21.40 -2.58 -11.99
N LEU A 90 -21.39 -3.65 -11.17
CA LEU A 90 -22.53 -4.56 -11.04
C LEU A 90 -23.76 -3.85 -10.47
N ARG A 91 -23.57 -3.07 -9.40
CA ARG A 91 -24.66 -2.29 -8.78
C ARG A 91 -25.29 -1.30 -9.73
N ASN A 92 -24.48 -0.61 -10.52
CA ASN A 92 -24.94 0.41 -11.47
C ASN A 92 -25.50 -0.18 -12.76
N GLY A 93 -25.34 -1.50 -12.99
CA GLY A 93 -25.73 -2.16 -14.23
C GLY A 93 -24.78 -1.94 -15.41
N ASP A 94 -23.61 -1.35 -15.15
CA ASP A 94 -22.57 -1.08 -16.15
C ASP A 94 -21.73 -2.33 -16.47
N THR A 95 -21.68 -3.27 -15.56
CA THR A 95 -20.95 -4.53 -15.66
C THR A 95 -21.94 -5.70 -15.69
N LYS A 96 -21.76 -6.62 -16.64
CA LYS A 96 -22.52 -7.88 -16.64
C LYS A 96 -21.81 -8.90 -15.75
N PRO A 97 -22.54 -9.66 -14.91
CA PRO A 97 -21.94 -10.74 -14.15
C PRO A 97 -21.25 -11.72 -15.11
N SER A 98 -20.03 -12.13 -14.77
CA SER A 98 -19.36 -13.19 -15.51
C SER A 98 -20.08 -14.52 -15.28
N LYS A 99 -19.89 -15.51 -16.19
CA LYS A 99 -20.51 -16.83 -16.07
C LYS A 99 -20.03 -17.62 -14.83
N GLU A 100 -18.90 -17.25 -14.26
CA GLU A 100 -18.39 -17.72 -12.95
C GLU A 100 -18.84 -16.67 -11.94
N GLU A 101 -20.08 -16.79 -11.48
CA GLU A 101 -20.69 -15.86 -10.54
C GLU A 101 -19.98 -15.94 -9.18
N LEU A 102 -18.98 -15.08 -9.01
CA LEU A 102 -18.59 -14.68 -7.67
C LEU A 102 -19.79 -13.94 -7.07
N THR A 103 -20.27 -14.40 -5.95
CA THR A 103 -21.30 -13.68 -5.21
C THR A 103 -20.74 -12.37 -4.70
N SER A 104 -21.58 -11.35 -4.51
CA SER A 104 -21.12 -10.09 -3.90
C SER A 104 -20.43 -10.32 -2.55
N ALA A 105 -20.82 -11.38 -1.82
CA ALA A 105 -20.20 -11.75 -0.56
C ALA A 105 -18.75 -12.25 -0.74
N GLU A 106 -18.49 -13.10 -1.74
CA GLU A 106 -17.15 -13.60 -2.05
C GLU A 106 -16.22 -12.44 -2.49
N THR A 107 -16.71 -11.55 -3.33
CA THR A 107 -15.94 -10.37 -3.77
C THR A 107 -15.61 -9.44 -2.59
N LEU A 108 -16.53 -9.24 -1.64
CA LEU A 108 -16.29 -8.44 -0.43
C LEU A 108 -15.25 -9.11 0.49
N GLU A 109 -15.27 -10.44 0.59
CA GLU A 109 -14.26 -11.20 1.31
C GLU A 109 -12.88 -11.02 0.66
N ASP A 110 -12.79 -11.11 -0.66
CA ASP A 110 -11.54 -10.89 -1.40
C ASP A 110 -10.97 -9.49 -1.19
N ILE A 111 -11.80 -8.44 -1.23
CA ILE A 111 -11.37 -7.07 -0.92
C ILE A 111 -10.75 -6.99 0.48
N THR A 112 -11.39 -7.60 1.46
CA THR A 112 -10.89 -7.62 2.84
C THR A 112 -9.55 -8.34 2.93
N VAL A 113 -9.41 -9.50 2.28
CA VAL A 113 -8.17 -10.28 2.22
C VAL A 113 -7.04 -9.48 1.57
N PHE A 114 -7.30 -8.78 0.46
CA PHE A 114 -6.29 -7.96 -0.20
C PHE A 114 -5.84 -6.78 0.68
N LEU A 115 -6.77 -6.11 1.33
CA LEU A 115 -6.42 -5.00 2.23
C LEU A 115 -5.64 -5.48 3.47
N ASP A 116 -5.99 -6.62 4.05
CA ASP A 116 -5.26 -7.21 5.17
C ASP A 116 -3.83 -7.61 4.76
N LYS A 117 -3.65 -8.17 3.57
CA LYS A 117 -2.31 -8.46 3.01
C LYS A 117 -1.51 -7.17 2.80
N ALA A 118 -2.12 -6.12 2.25
CA ALA A 118 -1.47 -4.83 2.07
C ALA A 118 -1.02 -4.21 3.40
N ILE A 119 -1.87 -4.27 4.43
CA ILE A 119 -1.56 -3.78 5.78
C ILE A 119 -0.42 -4.61 6.40
N GLY A 120 -0.47 -5.93 6.29
CA GLY A 120 0.58 -6.83 6.79
C GLY A 120 1.94 -6.59 6.13
N ALA A 121 1.95 -6.37 4.81
CA ALA A 121 3.15 -6.01 4.06
C ALA A 121 3.69 -4.63 4.47
N LEU A 122 2.81 -3.63 4.67
CA LEU A 122 3.19 -2.30 5.15
C LEU A 122 3.78 -2.36 6.57
N ASP A 123 3.15 -3.11 7.48
CA ASP A 123 3.67 -3.30 8.83
C ASP A 123 5.04 -4.00 8.83
N SER A 124 5.23 -4.97 7.95
CA SER A 124 6.52 -5.64 7.75
C SER A 124 7.57 -4.67 7.19
N TYR A 125 7.20 -3.83 6.24
CA TYR A 125 8.05 -2.77 5.70
C TYR A 125 8.49 -1.79 6.79
N LEU A 126 7.57 -1.35 7.65
CA LEU A 126 7.83 -0.38 8.72
C LEU A 126 8.62 -0.97 9.90
N LYS A 127 8.80 -2.28 10.00
CA LYS A 127 9.67 -2.92 11.00
C LYS A 127 11.15 -2.95 10.59
N ILE A 128 11.45 -2.76 9.31
CA ILE A 128 12.84 -2.78 8.82
C ILE A 128 13.62 -1.52 9.25
N PRO A 129 13.04 -0.29 9.19
CA PRO A 129 13.72 0.92 9.64
C PRO A 129 13.83 1.04 11.15
N ASN A 130 14.64 2.00 11.61
CA ASN A 130 14.74 2.32 13.03
C ASN A 130 13.36 2.75 13.59
N ALA A 131 12.98 2.19 14.75
CA ALA A 131 11.71 2.48 15.40
C ALA A 131 11.49 3.97 15.70
N ASP A 132 12.57 4.70 16.02
CA ASP A 132 12.50 6.15 16.29
C ASP A 132 12.13 6.96 15.06
N ASP A 133 12.61 6.58 13.87
CA ASP A 133 12.29 7.26 12.61
C ASP A 133 10.85 6.98 12.19
N VAL A 134 10.38 5.77 12.40
CA VAL A 134 8.96 5.41 12.19
C VAL A 134 8.05 6.19 13.15
N ALA A 135 8.45 6.31 14.42
CA ALA A 135 7.69 7.07 15.42
C ALA A 135 7.61 8.58 15.07
N LYS A 136 8.70 9.17 14.60
CA LYS A 136 8.73 10.56 14.12
C LYS A 136 7.80 10.76 12.91
N ALA A 137 7.87 9.85 11.94
CA ALA A 137 7.02 9.91 10.74
C ALA A 137 5.53 9.81 11.12
N ARG A 138 5.16 8.90 12.00
CA ARG A 138 3.78 8.76 12.50
C ARG A 138 3.27 10.04 13.17
N LYS A 139 4.08 10.68 14.01
CA LYS A 139 3.73 11.97 14.63
C LYS A 139 3.47 13.05 13.59
N SER A 140 4.30 13.16 12.56
CA SER A 140 4.14 14.14 11.49
C SER A 140 2.83 13.97 10.73
N VAL A 141 2.43 12.73 10.44
CA VAL A 141 1.16 12.42 9.75
C VAL A 141 -0.05 12.81 10.61
N VAL A 142 -0.03 12.49 11.90
CA VAL A 142 -1.12 12.85 12.83
C VAL A 142 -1.25 14.36 12.92
N THR A 143 -0.15 15.10 13.04
CA THR A 143 -0.17 16.57 13.14
C THR A 143 -0.68 17.22 11.85
N ALA A 144 -0.31 16.69 10.68
CA ALA A 144 -0.80 17.18 9.40
C ALA A 144 -2.31 16.90 9.19
N GLY A 145 -2.79 15.74 9.66
CA GLY A 145 -4.21 15.37 9.59
C GLY A 145 -5.11 16.26 10.45
N THR A 146 -4.63 16.71 11.60
CA THR A 146 -5.38 17.63 12.49
C THR A 146 -5.39 19.09 12.00
N ALA A 147 -4.37 19.52 11.27
CA ALA A 147 -4.30 20.87 10.72
C ALA A 147 -5.18 21.09 9.48
N GLY A 148 -5.59 20.03 8.80
CA GLY A 148 -6.46 20.08 7.62
C GLY A 148 -7.96 19.97 7.93
N ALA A 149 -8.34 19.83 9.19
CA ALA A 149 -9.74 19.69 9.66
C ALA A 149 -10.32 20.94 10.33
N SER A 150 -9.68 22.11 10.12
CA SER A 150 -10.09 23.40 10.71
C SER A 150 -10.68 24.31 9.65
#